data_3765967a6c0eb58a5caf79be37003852
#
_entry.id   3765967a6c0eb58a5caf79be37003852
#
_cell.length_a   1.000
_cell.length_b   1.000
_cell.length_c   1.000
_cell.angle_alpha   90.00
_cell.angle_beta   90.00
_cell.angle_gamma   90.00
#
_symmetry.space_group_name_H-M   'P 1'
#
loop_
_entity.id
_entity.type
_entity.pdbx_description
1 polymer ?
#
loop_
_entity_poly.entity_id
_entity_poly.type
_entity_poly.pdbx_seq_one_letter_code
_entity_poly.pdbx_strand_id
1 'polypeptide(L)'
;MKQTIRLRGISGPFNGRVWESGTLLRIGRLSSLEIVLDDNSVSRRHAEIRLGPDGVWVVADLGSTNGTYVNGNRLNGREHPLRFRDVVQFGKVAMLVELTDTHLRLEGPASEQLVLSASAKSTFDDGLQRMAFDRNHMPRAGDQLLALLRAGHHLVHLESEDHLLDSILNDAVAVLDAQRGAIVLADADHPDQEPPKLRLRAMALGTGDPHGRFHFSKRLTQRCFAKGESLLFSAVQDDRELMSQSISDGAMSSVMCVLLRTPRRKLGVLHLDRGFFQKPFTEDDLLLADALAAHVSAGIEAATLLRKQRELFLKTIMMLAQMVELRDEYTGGHTQRVTHYATLLATHLQCSEEQIELIRVGTPLHDIGKIGIADEILRAPRRLTPAEFAIMQTHTTLGAEYLQSIPELHPILPIVRNHHERWDGTGYPDRLAKEEIPLLARIVAVADAFDAMTSDRPYHPERQGRPPAEAFAEVEAQIGRQFDPDCARGFLAIKEQILDALHELTPPEAMSPTSRAVKRIPSIVKTTVGLPRASVLYAEVPEDSGR
;
A
#
# COMPACT_ATOMS: atom_id res chain seq x y z
N MET A 1 -41.84 -15.78 -23.54
CA MET A 1 -40.81 -14.72 -23.59
C MET A 1 -39.69 -15.21 -24.48
N LYS A 2 -39.16 -14.38 -25.39
CA LYS A 2 -38.05 -14.82 -26.27
C LYS A 2 -36.76 -14.85 -25.42
N GLN A 3 -36.20 -16.04 -25.26
CA GLN A 3 -34.88 -16.21 -24.62
C GLN A 3 -33.83 -15.50 -25.47
N THR A 4 -33.13 -14.56 -24.88
CA THR A 4 -32.06 -13.80 -25.53
C THR A 4 -30.70 -14.30 -25.00
N ILE A 5 -29.76 -14.60 -25.89
CA ILE A 5 -28.37 -14.85 -25.53
C ILE A 5 -27.59 -13.56 -25.61
N ARG A 6 -26.74 -13.35 -24.64
CA ARG A 6 -25.80 -12.26 -24.58
C ARG A 6 -24.39 -12.84 -24.51
N LEU A 7 -23.52 -12.37 -25.40
CA LEU A 7 -22.11 -12.72 -25.44
C LEU A 7 -21.27 -11.49 -25.12
N ARG A 8 -20.33 -11.63 -24.22
CA ARG A 8 -19.37 -10.58 -23.89
C ARG A 8 -17.97 -11.03 -24.31
N GLY A 9 -17.28 -10.23 -25.10
CA GLY A 9 -15.86 -10.44 -25.40
C GLY A 9 -15.02 -10.33 -24.14
N ILE A 10 -14.10 -11.28 -23.92
CA ILE A 10 -13.22 -11.34 -22.74
C ILE A 10 -11.74 -11.42 -23.12
N SER A 11 -11.40 -11.23 -24.41
CA SER A 11 -10.01 -11.26 -24.87
C SER A 11 -9.72 -10.25 -25.97
N GLY A 12 -8.47 -9.76 -25.99
CA GLY A 12 -7.91 -8.92 -27.05
C GLY A 12 -8.71 -7.62 -27.32
N PRO A 13 -8.78 -7.17 -28.58
CA PRO A 13 -9.45 -5.92 -28.95
C PRO A 13 -10.98 -5.97 -28.82
N PHE A 14 -11.53 -7.13 -28.50
CA PHE A 14 -12.97 -7.37 -28.32
C PHE A 14 -13.39 -7.35 -26.85
N ASN A 15 -12.47 -7.22 -25.93
CA ASN A 15 -12.74 -7.20 -24.49
C ASN A 15 -13.77 -6.11 -24.12
N GLY A 16 -14.80 -6.50 -23.37
CA GLY A 16 -15.91 -5.64 -22.96
C GLY A 16 -16.98 -5.39 -24.02
N ARG A 17 -16.78 -5.78 -25.29
CA ARG A 17 -17.84 -5.67 -26.31
C ARG A 17 -18.92 -6.70 -26.06
N VAL A 18 -20.17 -6.31 -26.26
CA VAL A 18 -21.35 -7.12 -26.00
C VAL A 18 -22.17 -7.28 -27.27
N TRP A 19 -22.63 -8.51 -27.53
CA TRP A 19 -23.55 -8.86 -28.62
C TRP A 19 -24.74 -9.62 -28.05
N GLU A 20 -25.94 -9.30 -28.53
CA GLU A 20 -27.18 -9.89 -28.09
C GLU A 20 -28.02 -10.37 -29.27
N SER A 21 -28.67 -11.51 -29.14
CA SER A 21 -29.64 -12.01 -30.12
C SER A 21 -30.71 -12.88 -29.49
N GLY A 22 -31.90 -12.82 -30.04
CA GLY A 22 -33.01 -13.72 -29.70
C GLY A 22 -33.19 -14.90 -30.66
N THR A 23 -32.35 -15.06 -31.70
CA THR A 23 -32.54 -16.10 -32.72
C THR A 23 -31.25 -16.74 -33.20
N LEU A 24 -30.32 -15.97 -33.74
CA LEU A 24 -29.12 -16.49 -34.40
C LEU A 24 -27.98 -15.48 -34.30
N LEU A 25 -26.77 -15.95 -34.07
CA LEU A 25 -25.51 -15.18 -34.16
C LEU A 25 -24.52 -15.97 -35.00
N ARG A 26 -24.14 -15.43 -36.15
CA ARG A 26 -23.06 -15.98 -36.99
C ARG A 26 -21.78 -15.23 -36.69
N ILE A 27 -20.73 -15.98 -36.46
CA ILE A 27 -19.45 -15.46 -35.97
C ILE A 27 -18.37 -15.70 -37.02
N GLY A 28 -17.55 -14.70 -37.27
CA GLY A 28 -16.42 -14.81 -38.19
C GLY A 28 -15.81 -13.48 -38.58
N ARG A 29 -14.93 -13.50 -39.59
CA ARG A 29 -14.19 -12.31 -40.04
C ARG A 29 -14.93 -11.52 -41.17
N LEU A 30 -15.97 -12.08 -41.75
CA LEU A 30 -16.75 -11.37 -42.79
C LEU A 30 -17.59 -10.24 -42.16
N SER A 31 -17.57 -9.06 -42.79
CA SER A 31 -18.32 -7.89 -42.33
C SER A 31 -19.85 -8.02 -42.44
N SER A 32 -20.35 -9.05 -43.11
CA SER A 32 -21.79 -9.37 -43.24
C SER A 32 -22.35 -10.25 -42.12
N LEU A 33 -21.56 -10.61 -41.13
CA LEU A 33 -21.97 -11.46 -40.02
C LEU A 33 -22.42 -10.62 -38.81
N GLU A 34 -23.23 -11.21 -37.94
CA GLU A 34 -23.75 -10.56 -36.73
C GLU A 34 -22.60 -10.24 -35.74
N ILE A 35 -21.61 -11.13 -35.65
CA ILE A 35 -20.41 -10.92 -34.84
C ILE A 35 -19.19 -10.94 -35.76
N VAL A 36 -18.65 -9.76 -36.00
CA VAL A 36 -17.44 -9.58 -36.81
C VAL A 36 -16.23 -9.55 -35.89
N LEU A 37 -15.38 -10.57 -36.00
CA LEU A 37 -14.13 -10.70 -35.26
C LEU A 37 -12.97 -10.55 -36.25
N ASP A 38 -12.41 -9.34 -36.35
CA ASP A 38 -11.26 -9.07 -37.22
C ASP A 38 -9.96 -9.52 -36.52
N ASP A 39 -9.77 -10.84 -36.52
CA ASP A 39 -8.59 -11.52 -36.00
C ASP A 39 -8.15 -12.63 -36.94
N ASN A 40 -6.84 -12.73 -37.20
CA ASN A 40 -6.28 -13.70 -38.15
C ASN A 40 -6.50 -15.16 -37.74
N SER A 41 -6.76 -15.44 -36.49
CA SER A 41 -7.10 -16.78 -35.98
C SER A 41 -8.55 -17.18 -36.24
N VAL A 42 -9.41 -16.20 -36.62
CA VAL A 42 -10.84 -16.43 -36.86
C VAL A 42 -11.10 -16.63 -38.37
N SER A 43 -11.78 -17.69 -38.74
CA SER A 43 -12.17 -17.99 -40.12
C SER A 43 -13.20 -16.99 -40.65
N ARG A 44 -13.30 -16.80 -42.00
CA ARG A 44 -14.28 -15.91 -42.63
C ARG A 44 -15.71 -16.19 -42.16
N ARG A 45 -16.10 -17.48 -42.09
CA ARG A 45 -17.26 -18.00 -41.41
C ARG A 45 -16.74 -19.02 -40.40
N HIS A 46 -16.84 -18.75 -39.11
CA HIS A 46 -16.18 -19.56 -38.10
C HIS A 46 -17.15 -20.48 -37.37
N ALA A 47 -18.18 -19.91 -36.81
CA ALA A 47 -19.17 -20.62 -36.01
C ALA A 47 -20.53 -19.95 -36.09
N GLU A 48 -21.57 -20.66 -35.66
CA GLU A 48 -22.89 -20.07 -35.42
C GLU A 48 -23.43 -20.48 -34.04
N ILE A 49 -24.17 -19.58 -33.42
CA ILE A 49 -24.89 -19.80 -32.17
C ILE A 49 -26.36 -19.56 -32.45
N ARG A 50 -27.19 -20.55 -32.15
CA ARG A 50 -28.62 -20.50 -32.42
C ARG A 50 -29.44 -21.11 -31.29
N LEU A 51 -30.70 -20.71 -31.20
CA LEU A 51 -31.64 -21.32 -30.28
C LEU A 51 -32.14 -22.66 -30.84
N GLY A 52 -31.94 -23.75 -30.10
CA GLY A 52 -32.44 -25.08 -30.45
C GLY A 52 -33.96 -25.22 -30.28
N PRO A 53 -34.54 -26.28 -30.82
CA PRO A 53 -35.99 -26.57 -30.72
C PRO A 53 -36.48 -26.76 -29.28
N ASP A 54 -35.58 -27.17 -28.41
CA ASP A 54 -35.76 -27.39 -26.96
C ASP A 54 -35.61 -26.13 -26.11
N GLY A 55 -35.39 -24.99 -26.76
CA GLY A 55 -35.18 -23.71 -26.08
C GLY A 55 -33.77 -23.54 -25.49
N VAL A 56 -32.83 -24.42 -25.84
CA VAL A 56 -31.43 -24.33 -25.39
C VAL A 56 -30.60 -23.69 -26.50
N TRP A 57 -29.75 -22.74 -26.11
CA TRP A 57 -28.78 -22.17 -27.03
C TRP A 57 -27.68 -23.17 -27.35
N VAL A 58 -27.36 -23.34 -28.63
CA VAL A 58 -26.31 -24.26 -29.09
C VAL A 58 -25.30 -23.50 -29.95
N VAL A 59 -24.02 -23.90 -29.87
CA VAL A 59 -22.94 -23.41 -30.74
C VAL A 59 -22.49 -24.55 -31.65
N ALA A 60 -22.24 -24.22 -32.93
CA ALA A 60 -21.72 -25.14 -33.94
C ALA A 60 -20.49 -24.49 -34.63
N ASP A 61 -19.43 -25.29 -34.80
CA ASP A 61 -18.27 -24.91 -35.62
C ASP A 61 -18.60 -25.15 -37.12
N LEU A 62 -18.34 -24.16 -37.95
CA LEU A 62 -18.63 -24.21 -39.40
C LEU A 62 -17.42 -24.69 -40.23
N GLY A 63 -16.58 -25.54 -39.68
CA GLY A 63 -15.35 -26.01 -40.32
C GLY A 63 -14.23 -24.98 -40.26
N SER A 64 -14.09 -24.32 -39.11
CA SER A 64 -13.06 -23.30 -38.92
C SER A 64 -11.64 -23.88 -38.89
N THR A 65 -10.65 -23.10 -39.32
CA THR A 65 -9.25 -23.52 -39.39
C THR A 65 -8.68 -23.81 -38.02
N ASN A 66 -8.96 -22.92 -37.05
CA ASN A 66 -8.38 -23.02 -35.70
C ASN A 66 -9.32 -23.64 -34.67
N GLY A 67 -10.57 -23.97 -35.06
CA GLY A 67 -11.57 -24.60 -34.22
C GLY A 67 -12.30 -23.64 -33.28
N THR A 68 -13.52 -24.08 -32.92
CA THR A 68 -14.33 -23.49 -31.85
C THR A 68 -14.19 -24.32 -30.60
N TYR A 69 -14.08 -23.68 -29.47
CA TYR A 69 -13.95 -24.36 -28.16
C TYR A 69 -15.03 -23.88 -27.21
N VAL A 70 -15.60 -24.77 -26.43
CA VAL A 70 -16.45 -24.42 -25.28
C VAL A 70 -15.77 -24.93 -24.03
N ASN A 71 -15.48 -23.98 -23.13
CA ASN A 71 -14.83 -24.33 -21.87
C ASN A 71 -13.51 -25.10 -22.09
N GLY A 72 -12.71 -24.71 -23.10
CA GLY A 72 -11.44 -25.34 -23.47
C GLY A 72 -11.55 -26.64 -24.28
N ASN A 73 -12.75 -27.19 -24.44
CA ASN A 73 -12.99 -28.39 -25.22
C ASN A 73 -13.30 -28.04 -26.67
N ARG A 74 -12.51 -28.61 -27.62
CA ARG A 74 -12.71 -28.37 -29.05
C ARG A 74 -13.99 -29.08 -29.53
N LEU A 75 -14.80 -28.34 -30.30
CA LEU A 75 -15.97 -28.89 -30.94
C LEU A 75 -15.58 -29.74 -32.16
N ASN A 76 -15.97 -31.02 -32.16
CA ASN A 76 -15.66 -31.96 -33.25
C ASN A 76 -16.88 -32.14 -34.16
N GLY A 77 -17.36 -31.04 -34.78
CA GLY A 77 -18.46 -31.08 -35.77
C GLY A 77 -19.84 -31.37 -35.17
N ARG A 78 -20.00 -31.46 -33.85
CA ARG A 78 -21.29 -31.60 -33.16
C ARG A 78 -21.72 -30.28 -32.56
N GLU A 79 -23.03 -30.01 -32.55
CA GLU A 79 -23.58 -28.89 -31.79
C GLU A 79 -23.36 -29.08 -30.28
N HIS A 80 -23.02 -28.01 -29.59
CA HIS A 80 -22.80 -28.03 -28.16
C HIS A 80 -23.75 -27.06 -27.46
N PRO A 81 -24.52 -27.51 -26.46
CA PRO A 81 -25.43 -26.67 -25.70
C PRO A 81 -24.63 -25.67 -24.86
N LEU A 82 -25.06 -24.41 -24.92
CA LEU A 82 -24.44 -23.32 -24.15
C LEU A 82 -25.21 -23.07 -22.85
N ARG A 83 -24.46 -22.87 -21.78
CA ARG A 83 -24.97 -22.57 -20.45
C ARG A 83 -24.54 -21.17 -20.04
N PHE A 84 -25.21 -20.62 -19.03
CA PHE A 84 -24.78 -19.38 -18.39
C PHE A 84 -23.35 -19.51 -17.89
N ARG A 85 -22.49 -18.52 -18.22
CA ARG A 85 -21.05 -18.45 -17.94
C ARG A 85 -20.15 -19.42 -18.72
N ASP A 86 -20.66 -20.10 -19.74
CA ASP A 86 -19.76 -20.81 -20.64
C ASP A 86 -18.83 -19.80 -21.35
N VAL A 87 -17.59 -20.21 -21.53
CA VAL A 87 -16.63 -19.46 -22.34
C VAL A 87 -16.54 -20.13 -23.70
N VAL A 88 -16.95 -19.40 -24.74
CA VAL A 88 -16.82 -19.86 -26.11
C VAL A 88 -15.64 -19.16 -26.77
N GLN A 89 -14.75 -19.95 -27.36
CA GLN A 89 -13.55 -19.44 -28.01
C GLN A 89 -13.56 -19.73 -29.51
N PHE A 90 -13.30 -18.71 -30.30
CA PHE A 90 -13.22 -18.76 -31.77
C PHE A 90 -11.78 -18.43 -32.18
N GLY A 91 -10.99 -19.46 -32.49
CA GLY A 91 -9.54 -19.29 -32.67
C GLY A 91 -8.87 -18.79 -31.38
N LYS A 92 -8.37 -17.55 -31.37
CA LYS A 92 -7.77 -16.91 -30.16
C LYS A 92 -8.73 -15.96 -29.44
N VAL A 93 -9.92 -15.72 -29.97
CA VAL A 93 -10.90 -14.78 -29.39
C VAL A 93 -11.86 -15.53 -28.49
N ALA A 94 -11.94 -15.13 -27.23
CA ALA A 94 -12.82 -15.73 -26.22
C ALA A 94 -13.98 -14.80 -25.85
N MET A 95 -15.16 -15.38 -25.63
CA MET A 95 -16.40 -14.72 -25.22
C MET A 95 -17.08 -15.46 -24.09
N LEU A 96 -17.67 -14.71 -23.18
CA LEU A 96 -18.48 -15.21 -22.08
C LEU A 96 -19.96 -15.22 -22.48
N VAL A 97 -20.65 -16.31 -22.19
CA VAL A 97 -22.10 -16.46 -22.39
C VAL A 97 -22.85 -15.90 -21.19
N GLU A 98 -23.68 -14.89 -21.42
CA GLU A 98 -24.60 -14.31 -20.42
C GLU A 98 -26.03 -14.55 -20.91
N LEU A 99 -26.80 -15.37 -20.20
CA LEU A 99 -28.22 -15.61 -20.51
C LEU A 99 -29.09 -14.63 -19.69
N THR A 100 -30.11 -14.05 -20.32
CA THR A 100 -30.93 -12.99 -19.70
C THR A 100 -32.20 -13.48 -19.01
N ASP A 101 -32.40 -14.76 -18.78
CA ASP A 101 -33.61 -15.29 -18.12
C ASP A 101 -33.38 -15.74 -16.67
N THR A 102 -34.16 -15.16 -15.74
CA THR A 102 -33.94 -15.11 -14.29
C THR A 102 -34.44 -16.37 -13.53
N HIS A 103 -34.84 -17.45 -14.18
CA HIS A 103 -35.46 -18.60 -13.52
C HIS A 103 -34.94 -19.99 -13.98
N LEU A 104 -33.62 -20.18 -13.93
CA LEU A 104 -33.10 -21.55 -13.94
C LEU A 104 -32.30 -21.80 -12.66
N ARG A 105 -32.88 -22.64 -11.78
CA ARG A 105 -32.11 -23.27 -10.69
C ARG A 105 -30.89 -23.93 -11.31
N LEU A 106 -29.73 -23.49 -10.89
CA LEU A 106 -28.44 -24.09 -11.23
C LEU A 106 -28.36 -25.50 -10.65
N GLU A 107 -28.72 -26.48 -11.42
CA GLU A 107 -28.08 -27.79 -11.30
C GLU A 107 -26.77 -27.70 -12.09
N GLY A 108 -25.72 -27.23 -11.39
CA GLY A 108 -24.35 -27.23 -11.90
C GLY A 108 -23.88 -28.68 -12.08
N PRO A 109 -22.90 -28.96 -12.97
CA PRO A 109 -22.22 -30.25 -12.99
C PRO A 109 -21.68 -30.52 -11.59
N ALA A 110 -21.71 -31.81 -11.20
CA ALA A 110 -21.19 -32.27 -9.92
C ALA A 110 -19.84 -31.59 -9.63
N SER A 111 -19.79 -30.87 -8.51
CA SER A 111 -18.66 -30.10 -8.11
C SER A 111 -17.43 -31.00 -7.99
N GLU A 112 -16.44 -30.78 -8.86
CA GLU A 112 -15.14 -31.42 -8.74
C GLU A 112 -14.48 -30.95 -7.43
N GLN A 113 -14.06 -31.91 -6.64
CA GLN A 113 -13.45 -31.67 -5.33
C GLN A 113 -11.93 -31.52 -5.49
N LEU A 114 -11.33 -30.60 -4.75
CA LEU A 114 -9.89 -30.40 -4.74
C LEU A 114 -9.23 -31.31 -3.69
N VAL A 115 -8.23 -32.09 -4.11
CA VAL A 115 -7.41 -32.94 -3.22
C VAL A 115 -5.99 -32.40 -3.16
N LEU A 116 -5.36 -32.51 -1.99
CA LEU A 116 -3.95 -32.20 -1.82
C LEU A 116 -3.11 -33.16 -2.68
N SER A 117 -2.46 -32.65 -3.72
CA SER A 117 -1.61 -33.43 -4.64
C SER A 117 -0.15 -33.43 -4.25
N ALA A 118 0.34 -32.31 -3.68
CA ALA A 118 1.73 -32.17 -3.24
C ALA A 118 1.88 -31.10 -2.15
N SER A 119 2.97 -31.16 -1.41
CA SER A 119 3.40 -30.13 -0.47
C SER A 119 4.91 -29.91 -0.56
N ALA A 120 5.37 -28.68 -0.37
CA ALA A 120 6.77 -28.31 -0.37
C ALA A 120 7.16 -27.58 0.91
N LYS A 121 8.35 -27.94 1.46
CA LYS A 121 9.05 -27.29 2.56
C LYS A 121 10.48 -27.08 2.11
N SER A 122 10.72 -26.07 1.28
CA SER A 122 12.09 -25.77 0.83
C SER A 122 12.52 -24.38 1.29
N THR A 123 13.84 -24.25 1.52
CA THR A 123 14.47 -22.94 1.62
C THR A 123 14.75 -22.41 0.22
N PHE A 124 15.04 -21.11 0.08
CA PHE A 124 15.43 -20.52 -1.19
C PHE A 124 16.63 -21.24 -1.83
N ASP A 125 17.64 -21.58 -1.02
CA ASP A 125 18.84 -22.28 -1.46
C ASP A 125 18.52 -23.71 -1.98
N ASP A 126 17.62 -24.42 -1.31
CA ASP A 126 17.14 -25.74 -1.74
C ASP A 126 16.39 -25.65 -3.08
N GLY A 127 15.56 -24.61 -3.24
CA GLY A 127 14.83 -24.34 -4.47
C GLY A 127 15.75 -24.06 -5.65
N LEU A 128 16.73 -23.18 -5.46
CA LEU A 128 17.77 -22.87 -6.46
C LEU A 128 18.60 -24.09 -6.84
N GLN A 129 19.06 -24.89 -5.87
CA GLN A 129 19.84 -26.10 -6.13
C GLN A 129 19.05 -27.13 -6.95
N ARG A 130 17.76 -27.33 -6.67
CA ARG A 130 16.90 -28.27 -7.42
C ARG A 130 16.65 -27.79 -8.85
N MET A 131 16.45 -26.49 -9.07
CA MET A 131 16.26 -25.91 -10.41
C MET A 131 17.54 -25.99 -11.27
N ALA A 132 18.73 -25.92 -10.65
CA ALA A 132 20.01 -25.96 -11.36
C ALA A 132 20.36 -27.34 -11.94
N PHE A 133 19.74 -28.43 -11.50
CA PHE A 133 20.14 -29.78 -11.85
C PHE A 133 19.21 -30.51 -12.83
N ASP A 134 18.02 -29.95 -13.18
CA ASP A 134 17.13 -30.60 -14.15
C ASP A 134 17.40 -30.15 -15.58
N ARG A 135 18.32 -30.85 -16.27
CA ARG A 135 18.75 -30.55 -17.65
C ARG A 135 17.73 -30.91 -18.74
N ASN A 136 16.60 -31.54 -18.40
CA ASN A 136 15.67 -32.08 -19.38
C ASN A 136 14.44 -31.17 -19.67
N HIS A 137 14.30 -30.02 -18.99
CA HIS A 137 13.15 -29.12 -19.16
C HIS A 137 13.58 -27.69 -19.49
N MET A 138 14.37 -27.50 -20.53
CA MET A 138 15.06 -26.24 -20.89
C MET A 138 14.19 -25.04 -21.36
N PRO A 139 12.95 -25.11 -21.85
CA PRO A 139 12.24 -23.89 -22.30
C PRO A 139 11.72 -23.00 -21.15
N ARG A 140 11.50 -23.56 -19.96
CA ARG A 140 10.94 -22.82 -18.80
C ARG A 140 11.99 -22.14 -17.90
N ALA A 141 13.23 -22.59 -17.92
CA ALA A 141 14.29 -22.05 -17.06
C ALA A 141 14.62 -20.56 -17.34
N GLY A 142 14.46 -20.10 -18.57
CA GLY A 142 14.69 -18.70 -18.94
C GLY A 142 13.63 -17.76 -18.38
N ASP A 143 12.36 -18.15 -18.48
CA ASP A 143 11.23 -17.36 -17.98
C ASP A 143 11.21 -17.34 -16.44
N GLN A 144 11.60 -18.44 -15.82
CA GLN A 144 11.75 -18.58 -14.38
C GLN A 144 12.86 -17.69 -13.82
N LEU A 145 14.01 -17.66 -14.48
CA LEU A 145 15.12 -16.79 -14.10
C LEU A 145 14.76 -15.30 -14.27
N LEU A 146 14.05 -14.97 -15.35
CA LEU A 146 13.58 -13.61 -15.60
C LEU A 146 12.59 -13.16 -14.51
N ALA A 147 11.72 -14.03 -14.03
CA ALA A 147 10.79 -13.73 -12.94
C ALA A 147 11.51 -13.49 -11.61
N LEU A 148 12.51 -14.31 -11.28
CA LEU A 148 13.34 -14.12 -10.10
C LEU A 148 14.14 -12.80 -10.18
N LEU A 149 14.68 -12.46 -11.36
CA LEU A 149 15.40 -11.21 -11.58
C LEU A 149 14.46 -9.99 -11.49
N ARG A 150 13.24 -10.07 -12.02
CA ARG A 150 12.24 -9.00 -11.90
C ARG A 150 11.78 -8.82 -10.45
N ALA A 151 11.49 -9.89 -9.73
CA ALA A 151 11.18 -9.83 -8.31
C ALA A 151 12.33 -9.17 -7.52
N GLY A 152 13.60 -9.46 -7.84
CA GLY A 152 14.76 -8.80 -7.27
C GLY A 152 14.86 -7.31 -7.63
N HIS A 153 14.51 -6.92 -8.86
CA HIS A 153 14.52 -5.53 -9.31
C HIS A 153 13.50 -4.66 -8.55
N HIS A 154 12.31 -5.19 -8.27
CA HIS A 154 11.29 -4.48 -7.48
C HIS A 154 11.74 -4.18 -6.05
N LEU A 155 12.69 -4.96 -5.49
CA LEU A 155 13.28 -4.70 -4.18
C LEU A 155 14.19 -3.47 -4.15
N VAL A 156 14.74 -3.06 -5.28
CA VAL A 156 15.66 -1.91 -5.39
C VAL A 156 14.88 -0.60 -5.51
N HIS A 157 13.64 -0.64 -6.02
CA HIS A 157 12.78 0.53 -6.27
C HIS A 157 11.53 0.51 -5.37
N LEU A 158 11.74 0.35 -4.05
CA LEU A 158 10.66 0.32 -3.05
C LEU A 158 10.02 1.70 -2.88
N GLU A 159 9.01 2.02 -3.71
CA GLU A 159 8.19 3.22 -3.53
C GLU A 159 7.15 3.03 -2.41
N SER A 160 6.48 1.87 -2.36
CA SER A 160 5.56 1.51 -1.27
C SER A 160 5.41 -0.01 -1.13
N GLU A 161 4.99 -0.48 0.07
CA GLU A 161 4.70 -1.90 0.33
C GLU A 161 3.58 -2.42 -0.59
N ASP A 162 2.54 -1.62 -0.82
CA ASP A 162 1.39 -2.04 -1.64
C ASP A 162 1.77 -2.14 -3.12
N HIS A 163 2.52 -1.19 -3.66
CA HIS A 163 3.07 -1.28 -5.03
C HIS A 163 3.97 -2.50 -5.24
N LEU A 164 4.80 -2.82 -4.23
CA LEU A 164 5.63 -4.02 -4.26
C LEU A 164 4.78 -5.29 -4.33
N LEU A 165 3.77 -5.40 -3.45
CA LEU A 165 2.89 -6.57 -3.40
C LEU A 165 2.12 -6.78 -4.71
N ASP A 166 1.59 -5.71 -5.29
CA ASP A 166 0.86 -5.76 -6.55
C ASP A 166 1.77 -6.17 -7.71
N SER A 167 2.98 -5.59 -7.80
CA SER A 167 3.93 -5.90 -8.86
C SER A 167 4.39 -7.36 -8.80
N ILE A 168 4.80 -7.82 -7.62
CA ILE A 168 5.24 -9.20 -7.41
C ILE A 168 4.09 -10.20 -7.69
N LEU A 169 2.88 -9.86 -7.28
CA LEU A 169 1.72 -10.72 -7.50
C LEU A 169 1.39 -10.84 -8.99
N ASN A 170 1.45 -9.73 -9.73
CA ASN A 170 1.26 -9.75 -11.18
C ASN A 170 2.33 -10.59 -11.89
N ASP A 171 3.58 -10.48 -11.48
CA ASP A 171 4.68 -11.30 -12.00
C ASP A 171 4.45 -12.79 -11.69
N ALA A 172 4.05 -13.13 -10.47
CA ALA A 172 3.76 -14.52 -10.08
C ALA A 172 2.59 -15.11 -10.89
N VAL A 173 1.51 -14.34 -11.08
CA VAL A 173 0.36 -14.75 -11.90
C VAL A 173 0.78 -14.97 -13.35
N ALA A 174 1.59 -14.07 -13.92
CA ALA A 174 2.03 -14.18 -15.31
C ALA A 174 2.97 -15.37 -15.55
N VAL A 175 3.97 -15.55 -14.68
CA VAL A 175 4.99 -16.60 -14.81
C VAL A 175 4.43 -18.01 -14.58
N LEU A 176 3.51 -18.12 -13.62
CA LEU A 176 2.86 -19.38 -13.28
C LEU A 176 1.59 -19.62 -14.11
N ASP A 177 1.29 -18.78 -15.11
CA ASP A 177 0.08 -18.86 -15.93
C ASP A 177 -1.18 -19.10 -15.06
N ALA A 178 -1.25 -18.36 -13.95
CA ALA A 178 -2.39 -18.43 -13.04
C ALA A 178 -3.56 -17.57 -13.56
N GLN A 179 -4.79 -18.01 -13.33
CA GLN A 179 -5.97 -17.21 -13.67
C GLN A 179 -6.15 -16.07 -12.67
N ARG A 180 -5.84 -16.32 -11.40
CA ARG A 180 -5.98 -15.35 -10.31
C ARG A 180 -4.89 -15.56 -9.29
N GLY A 181 -4.54 -14.47 -8.60
CA GLY A 181 -3.60 -14.49 -7.50
C GLY A 181 -4.05 -13.59 -6.35
N ALA A 182 -3.72 -13.98 -5.13
CA ALA A 182 -3.93 -13.18 -3.92
C ALA A 182 -2.73 -13.28 -2.98
N ILE A 183 -2.31 -12.18 -2.41
CA ILE A 183 -1.41 -12.17 -1.26
C ILE A 183 -2.22 -11.87 0.00
N VAL A 184 -2.16 -12.81 0.95
CA VAL A 184 -2.85 -12.72 2.23
C VAL A 184 -1.80 -12.75 3.33
N LEU A 185 -1.68 -11.65 4.10
CA LEU A 185 -0.67 -11.51 5.15
C LEU A 185 -1.29 -11.66 6.54
N ALA A 186 -0.49 -12.18 7.47
CA ALA A 186 -0.85 -12.20 8.89
C ALA A 186 -0.85 -10.79 9.46
N ASP A 187 -1.82 -10.50 10.33
CA ASP A 187 -1.94 -9.20 10.99
C ASP A 187 -0.71 -8.97 11.88
N ALA A 188 0.08 -7.94 11.54
CA ALA A 188 1.31 -7.61 12.25
C ALA A 188 1.05 -7.01 13.64
N ASP A 189 -0.16 -6.48 13.87
CA ASP A 189 -0.53 -5.82 15.11
C ASP A 189 -0.95 -6.81 16.20
N HIS A 190 -1.28 -8.06 15.82
CA HIS A 190 -1.70 -9.11 16.73
C HIS A 190 -1.02 -10.45 16.38
N PRO A 191 0.32 -10.53 16.51
CA PRO A 191 1.09 -11.73 16.10
C PRO A 191 0.76 -12.98 16.94
N ASP A 192 0.21 -12.81 18.13
CA ASP A 192 -0.05 -13.89 19.11
C ASP A 192 -1.52 -14.38 19.09
N GLN A 193 -2.36 -13.89 18.16
CA GLN A 193 -3.74 -14.41 18.02
C GLN A 193 -3.73 -15.80 17.42
N GLU A 194 -4.27 -16.78 18.11
CA GLU A 194 -4.54 -18.13 17.58
C GLU A 194 -6.05 -18.34 17.37
N PRO A 195 -6.51 -18.61 16.14
CA PRO A 195 -5.77 -18.62 14.86
C PRO A 195 -5.42 -17.19 14.40
N PRO A 196 -4.25 -17.01 13.75
CA PRO A 196 -3.83 -15.71 13.26
C PRO A 196 -4.80 -15.17 12.24
N LYS A 197 -5.14 -13.88 12.37
CA LYS A 197 -6.02 -13.19 11.45
C LYS A 197 -5.27 -12.89 10.15
N LEU A 198 -5.65 -13.53 9.06
CA LEU A 198 -5.10 -13.28 7.73
C LEU A 198 -5.91 -12.20 7.03
N ARG A 199 -5.24 -11.16 6.49
CA ARG A 199 -5.85 -10.07 5.73
C ARG A 199 -5.38 -10.10 4.28
N LEU A 200 -6.33 -9.92 3.35
CA LEU A 200 -6.02 -9.73 1.94
C LEU A 200 -5.29 -8.38 1.76
N ARG A 201 -4.12 -8.40 1.09
CA ARG A 201 -3.30 -7.22 0.85
C ARG A 201 -3.17 -6.88 -0.63
N ALA A 202 -3.09 -7.88 -1.49
CA ALA A 202 -3.01 -7.69 -2.92
C ALA A 202 -3.82 -8.75 -3.65
N MET A 203 -4.33 -8.40 -4.84
CA MET A 203 -5.04 -9.31 -5.73
C MET A 203 -4.73 -8.99 -7.19
N ALA A 204 -4.50 -10.04 -7.98
CA ALA A 204 -4.26 -9.92 -9.40
C ALA A 204 -5.18 -10.88 -10.17
N LEU A 205 -5.65 -10.41 -11.32
CA LEU A 205 -6.40 -11.20 -12.28
C LEU A 205 -5.52 -11.44 -13.50
N GLY A 206 -5.37 -12.69 -13.89
CA GLY A 206 -4.77 -13.04 -15.16
C GLY A 206 -5.59 -12.45 -16.31
N THR A 207 -5.03 -12.42 -17.51
CA THR A 207 -5.66 -11.85 -18.72
C THR A 207 -6.98 -12.55 -19.05
N GLY A 208 -8.10 -12.12 -18.46
CA GLY A 208 -9.38 -12.72 -18.80
C GLY A 208 -10.64 -12.26 -18.09
N ASP A 209 -10.58 -11.67 -16.91
CA ASP A 209 -11.80 -11.24 -16.19
C ASP A 209 -11.63 -9.94 -15.40
N PRO A 210 -11.74 -8.77 -16.03
CA PRO A 210 -11.63 -7.48 -15.33
C PRO A 210 -12.84 -7.13 -14.46
N HIS A 211 -13.94 -7.89 -14.53
CA HIS A 211 -15.18 -7.64 -13.76
C HIS A 211 -15.64 -8.83 -12.93
N GLY A 212 -14.88 -9.92 -12.88
CA GLY A 212 -15.17 -11.08 -12.05
C GLY A 212 -15.10 -10.75 -10.56
N ARG A 213 -16.05 -11.26 -9.78
CA ARG A 213 -15.90 -11.23 -8.33
C ARG A 213 -14.65 -12.01 -7.97
N PHE A 214 -13.67 -11.33 -7.38
CA PHE A 214 -12.45 -11.97 -6.93
C PHE A 214 -12.76 -12.94 -5.79
N HIS A 215 -12.37 -14.19 -5.95
CA HIS A 215 -12.54 -15.24 -4.96
C HIS A 215 -11.19 -15.88 -4.65
N PHE A 216 -10.88 -16.05 -3.39
CA PHE A 216 -9.79 -16.92 -2.94
C PHE A 216 -10.28 -17.81 -1.81
N SER A 217 -9.70 -18.99 -1.67
CA SER A 217 -10.12 -19.92 -0.63
C SER A 217 -9.49 -19.57 0.72
N LYS A 218 -10.27 -18.90 1.59
CA LYS A 218 -9.86 -18.61 2.97
C LYS A 218 -9.45 -19.87 3.74
N ARG A 219 -10.17 -20.96 3.54
CA ARG A 219 -9.91 -22.24 4.24
C ARG A 219 -8.58 -22.86 3.83
N LEU A 220 -8.27 -22.89 2.52
CA LEU A 220 -6.99 -23.41 2.03
C LEU A 220 -5.83 -22.54 2.45
N THR A 221 -6.01 -21.21 2.42
CA THR A 221 -5.02 -20.23 2.88
C THR A 221 -4.70 -20.43 4.36
N GLN A 222 -5.73 -20.56 5.21
CA GLN A 222 -5.56 -20.82 6.64
C GLN A 222 -4.88 -22.18 6.88
N ARG A 223 -5.23 -23.22 6.13
CA ARG A 223 -4.61 -24.55 6.23
C ARG A 223 -3.12 -24.51 5.88
N CYS A 224 -2.74 -23.82 4.80
CA CYS A 224 -1.36 -23.60 4.41
C CYS A 224 -0.57 -22.88 5.52
N PHE A 225 -1.11 -21.77 6.02
CA PHE A 225 -0.48 -20.97 7.07
C PHE A 225 -0.32 -21.76 8.38
N ALA A 226 -1.36 -22.46 8.81
CA ALA A 226 -1.34 -23.26 10.05
C ALA A 226 -0.30 -24.39 9.97
N LYS A 227 -0.33 -25.18 8.88
CA LYS A 227 0.65 -26.27 8.64
C LYS A 227 2.08 -25.76 8.50
N GLY A 228 2.28 -24.54 7.99
CA GLY A 228 3.61 -24.01 7.69
C GLY A 228 4.25 -24.66 6.47
N GLU A 229 3.44 -25.07 5.50
CA GLU A 229 3.83 -25.77 4.28
C GLU A 229 3.11 -25.19 3.07
N SER A 230 3.82 -25.11 1.93
CA SER A 230 3.20 -24.80 0.65
C SER A 230 2.41 -26.00 0.15
N LEU A 231 1.19 -25.78 -0.33
CA LEU A 231 0.21 -26.83 -0.63
C LEU A 231 -0.31 -26.67 -2.05
N LEU A 232 -0.37 -27.79 -2.78
CA LEU A 232 -1.00 -27.90 -4.09
C LEU A 232 -2.26 -28.75 -3.99
N PHE A 233 -3.37 -28.23 -4.52
CA PHE A 233 -4.65 -28.90 -4.61
C PHE A 233 -5.04 -29.02 -6.08
N SER A 234 -5.30 -30.24 -6.53
CA SER A 234 -5.86 -30.53 -7.84
C SER A 234 -7.28 -31.09 -7.70
N ALA A 235 -8.08 -30.95 -8.75
CA ALA A 235 -9.44 -31.46 -8.77
C ALA A 235 -9.46 -33.01 -8.65
N VAL A 236 -10.10 -33.54 -7.63
CA VAL A 236 -10.39 -34.97 -7.48
C VAL A 236 -11.80 -35.15 -6.93
N GLN A 237 -12.48 -36.17 -7.42
CA GLN A 237 -13.92 -36.37 -7.32
C GLN A 237 -14.47 -36.74 -5.93
N ASP A 238 -13.71 -36.90 -4.86
CA ASP A 238 -14.20 -37.55 -3.63
C ASP A 238 -14.02 -36.88 -2.27
N ASP A 239 -13.53 -35.63 -2.14
CA ASP A 239 -13.32 -35.03 -0.82
C ASP A 239 -14.29 -33.91 -0.46
N ARG A 240 -15.40 -34.28 0.22
CA ARG A 240 -16.44 -33.33 0.70
C ARG A 240 -15.94 -32.29 1.72
N GLU A 241 -14.80 -32.51 2.39
CA GLU A 241 -14.30 -31.58 3.41
C GLU A 241 -13.59 -30.35 2.86
N LEU A 242 -13.10 -30.40 1.63
CA LEU A 242 -12.34 -29.30 1.02
C LEU A 242 -13.22 -28.32 0.22
N MET A 243 -14.44 -28.70 -0.10
CA MET A 243 -15.39 -27.86 -0.82
C MET A 243 -15.80 -26.66 0.04
N SER A 244 -15.35 -25.49 -0.35
CA SER A 244 -15.87 -24.22 0.16
C SER A 244 -16.65 -23.51 -0.95
N GLN A 245 -17.64 -22.72 -0.55
CA GLN A 245 -18.41 -21.88 -1.46
C GLN A 245 -17.50 -21.01 -2.35
N SER A 246 -16.36 -20.56 -1.80
CA SER A 246 -15.35 -19.78 -2.53
C SER A 246 -14.70 -20.54 -3.69
N ILE A 247 -14.54 -21.86 -3.60
CA ILE A 247 -13.98 -22.71 -4.67
C ILE A 247 -15.02 -22.94 -5.75
N SER A 248 -16.25 -23.26 -5.34
CA SER A 248 -17.37 -23.44 -6.25
C SER A 248 -17.71 -22.16 -7.01
N ASP A 249 -17.86 -21.04 -6.29
CA ASP A 249 -18.20 -19.74 -6.87
C ASP A 249 -17.05 -19.17 -7.73
N GLY A 250 -15.82 -19.54 -7.40
CA GLY A 250 -14.61 -19.14 -8.14
C GLY A 250 -14.30 -20.01 -9.35
N ALA A 251 -15.00 -21.12 -9.59
CA ALA A 251 -14.72 -22.10 -10.65
C ALA A 251 -13.23 -22.52 -10.69
N MET A 252 -12.64 -22.76 -9.52
CA MET A 252 -11.24 -23.14 -9.37
C MET A 252 -11.06 -24.64 -9.64
N SER A 253 -10.22 -25.01 -10.60
CA SER A 253 -9.92 -26.41 -10.91
C SER A 253 -8.61 -26.89 -10.25
N SER A 254 -7.67 -26.00 -10.07
CA SER A 254 -6.40 -26.26 -9.39
C SER A 254 -6.02 -25.04 -8.55
N VAL A 255 -5.65 -25.28 -7.30
CA VAL A 255 -5.29 -24.22 -6.35
C VAL A 255 -3.92 -24.51 -5.74
N MET A 256 -3.08 -23.49 -5.70
CA MET A 256 -1.78 -23.53 -5.06
C MET A 256 -1.74 -22.46 -3.96
N CYS A 257 -1.47 -22.90 -2.74
CA CYS A 257 -1.28 -22.03 -1.59
C CYS A 257 0.20 -22.09 -1.19
N VAL A 258 0.94 -21.02 -1.41
CA VAL A 258 2.38 -20.97 -1.19
C VAL A 258 2.69 -20.16 0.06
N LEU A 259 3.43 -20.74 0.99
CA LEU A 259 3.72 -20.10 2.26
C LEU A 259 4.75 -18.98 2.10
N LEU A 260 4.36 -17.78 2.45
CA LEU A 260 5.28 -16.64 2.58
C LEU A 260 5.93 -16.70 3.97
N ARG A 261 7.24 -16.93 4.00
CA ARG A 261 7.99 -17.12 5.23
C ARG A 261 9.42 -16.59 5.14
N THR A 262 9.92 -16.15 6.27
CA THR A 262 11.36 -15.94 6.49
C THR A 262 11.86 -16.99 7.50
N PRO A 263 13.18 -17.11 7.73
CA PRO A 263 13.71 -17.99 8.77
C PRO A 263 13.17 -17.68 10.18
N ARG A 264 12.65 -16.45 10.38
CA ARG A 264 12.21 -15.99 11.71
C ARG A 264 10.70 -16.14 11.93
N ARG A 265 9.87 -16.03 10.86
CA ARG A 265 8.40 -16.01 11.00
C ARG A 265 7.68 -16.37 9.71
N LYS A 266 6.43 -16.80 9.85
CA LYS A 266 5.47 -16.88 8.75
C LYS A 266 4.89 -15.49 8.53
N LEU A 267 4.86 -15.03 7.27
CA LEU A 267 4.34 -13.72 6.89
C LEU A 267 2.91 -13.80 6.38
N GLY A 268 2.60 -14.87 5.63
CA GLY A 268 1.31 -15.01 4.99
C GLY A 268 1.27 -16.15 3.98
N VAL A 269 0.40 -16.02 3.00
CA VAL A 269 0.20 -17.01 1.94
C VAL A 269 -0.02 -16.29 0.61
N LEU A 270 0.68 -16.75 -0.42
CA LEU A 270 0.39 -16.47 -1.82
C LEU A 270 -0.57 -17.54 -2.31
N HIS A 271 -1.79 -17.15 -2.66
CA HIS A 271 -2.82 -18.02 -3.22
C HIS A 271 -2.86 -17.81 -4.73
N LEU A 272 -2.75 -18.89 -5.50
CA LEU A 272 -2.84 -18.88 -6.95
C LEU A 272 -3.86 -19.95 -7.38
N ASP A 273 -4.68 -19.66 -8.39
CA ASP A 273 -5.60 -20.63 -8.92
C ASP A 273 -5.61 -20.64 -10.45
N ARG A 274 -5.97 -21.80 -11.00
CA ARG A 274 -6.28 -22.01 -12.41
C ARG A 274 -7.72 -22.50 -12.54
N GLY A 275 -8.40 -22.00 -13.55
CA GLY A 275 -9.76 -22.41 -13.88
C GLY A 275 -9.80 -23.72 -14.68
N PHE A 276 -11.02 -24.18 -15.00
CA PHE A 276 -11.26 -25.44 -15.69
C PHE A 276 -10.67 -25.53 -17.12
N PHE A 277 -10.22 -24.41 -17.68
CA PHE A 277 -9.69 -24.36 -19.05
C PHE A 277 -8.16 -24.37 -19.12
N GLN A 278 -7.51 -24.29 -17.98
CA GLN A 278 -6.05 -24.34 -17.87
C GLN A 278 -5.64 -25.75 -17.39
N LYS A 279 -4.44 -26.17 -17.78
CA LYS A 279 -3.85 -27.38 -17.19
C LYS A 279 -3.67 -27.19 -15.69
N PRO A 280 -4.00 -28.17 -14.85
CA PRO A 280 -3.76 -28.09 -13.43
C PRO A 280 -2.29 -27.75 -13.12
N PHE A 281 -2.05 -27.11 -11.98
CA PHE A 281 -0.68 -26.92 -11.50
C PHE A 281 -0.01 -28.25 -11.24
N THR A 282 1.30 -28.28 -11.46
CA THR A 282 2.17 -29.44 -11.25
C THR A 282 3.02 -29.26 -9.98
N GLU A 283 3.69 -30.31 -9.55
CA GLU A 283 4.68 -30.22 -8.44
C GLU A 283 5.84 -29.27 -8.80
N ASP A 284 6.25 -29.23 -10.07
CA ASP A 284 7.27 -28.28 -10.55
C ASP A 284 6.79 -26.82 -10.43
N ASP A 285 5.49 -26.55 -10.74
CA ASP A 285 4.89 -25.24 -10.55
C ASP A 285 4.91 -24.87 -9.05
N LEU A 286 4.65 -25.82 -8.15
CA LEU A 286 4.70 -25.59 -6.70
C LEU A 286 6.13 -25.27 -6.21
N LEU A 287 7.13 -26.00 -6.69
CA LEU A 287 8.53 -25.76 -6.33
C LEU A 287 8.99 -24.37 -6.81
N LEU A 288 8.62 -24.01 -8.04
CA LEU A 288 8.90 -22.66 -8.56
C LEU A 288 8.21 -21.58 -7.74
N ALA A 289 6.93 -21.77 -7.43
CA ALA A 289 6.17 -20.83 -6.63
C ALA A 289 6.72 -20.68 -5.21
N ASP A 290 7.19 -21.77 -4.58
CA ASP A 290 7.81 -21.71 -3.24
C ASP A 290 9.17 -20.98 -3.28
N ALA A 291 9.95 -21.13 -4.36
CA ALA A 291 11.15 -20.34 -4.58
C ALA A 291 10.87 -18.84 -4.80
N LEU A 292 9.84 -18.52 -5.62
CA LEU A 292 9.37 -17.14 -5.78
C LEU A 292 8.87 -16.56 -4.45
N ALA A 293 8.14 -17.34 -3.67
CA ALA A 293 7.63 -16.94 -2.36
C ALA A 293 8.73 -16.57 -1.37
N ALA A 294 9.90 -17.19 -1.46
CA ALA A 294 11.05 -16.82 -0.64
C ALA A 294 11.53 -15.39 -0.96
N HIS A 295 11.62 -15.02 -2.26
CA HIS A 295 11.95 -13.65 -2.67
C HIS A 295 10.88 -12.64 -2.26
N VAL A 296 9.61 -12.98 -2.50
CA VAL A 296 8.46 -12.17 -2.05
C VAL A 296 8.53 -11.92 -0.54
N SER A 297 8.82 -12.97 0.22
CA SER A 297 8.93 -12.89 1.68
C SER A 297 10.07 -11.97 2.13
N ALA A 298 11.23 -12.06 1.48
CA ALA A 298 12.36 -11.18 1.74
C ALA A 298 12.00 -9.72 1.43
N GLY A 299 11.29 -9.47 0.32
CA GLY A 299 10.80 -8.14 -0.06
C GLY A 299 9.83 -7.55 0.94
N ILE A 300 8.83 -8.31 1.36
CA ILE A 300 7.85 -7.91 2.36
C ILE A 300 8.55 -7.59 3.69
N GLU A 301 9.51 -8.42 4.10
CA GLU A 301 10.25 -8.18 5.34
C GLU A 301 11.13 -6.94 5.25
N ALA A 302 11.84 -6.74 4.14
CA ALA A 302 12.65 -5.54 3.88
C ALA A 302 11.78 -4.27 3.88
N ALA A 303 10.65 -4.25 3.17
CA ALA A 303 9.73 -3.12 3.14
C ALA A 303 9.16 -2.83 4.55
N THR A 304 8.79 -3.88 5.30
CA THR A 304 8.30 -3.74 6.68
C THR A 304 9.38 -3.16 7.60
N LEU A 305 10.63 -3.60 7.46
CA LEU A 305 11.74 -3.10 8.28
C LEU A 305 12.07 -1.65 7.94
N LEU A 306 12.10 -1.27 6.65
CA LEU A 306 12.31 0.11 6.21
C LEU A 306 11.21 1.03 6.75
N ARG A 307 9.95 0.61 6.66
CA ARG A 307 8.82 1.37 7.23
C ARG A 307 8.96 1.56 8.73
N LYS A 308 9.28 0.51 9.48
CA LYS A 308 9.51 0.59 10.93
C LYS A 308 10.70 1.47 11.28
N GLN A 309 11.78 1.39 10.51
CA GLN A 309 12.95 2.26 10.68
C GLN A 309 12.58 3.72 10.46
N ARG A 310 11.81 4.03 9.41
CA ARG A 310 11.32 5.39 9.13
C ARG A 310 10.39 5.89 10.23
N GLU A 311 9.44 5.08 10.70
CA GLU A 311 8.58 5.42 11.83
C GLU A 311 9.36 5.69 13.11
N LEU A 312 10.36 4.86 13.41
CA LEU A 312 11.24 5.06 14.57
C LEU A 312 12.04 6.34 14.45
N PHE A 313 12.58 6.62 13.25
CA PHE A 313 13.31 7.86 12.97
C PHE A 313 12.44 9.09 13.20
N LEU A 314 11.21 9.12 12.65
CA LEU A 314 10.27 10.23 12.86
C LEU A 314 9.88 10.38 14.34
N LYS A 315 9.61 9.28 15.04
CA LYS A 315 9.31 9.31 16.48
C LYS A 315 10.51 9.84 17.29
N THR A 316 11.72 9.48 16.90
CA THR A 316 12.94 9.99 17.56
C THR A 316 13.11 11.48 17.32
N ILE A 317 12.92 11.95 16.10
CA ILE A 317 12.94 13.39 15.76
C ILE A 317 11.91 14.16 16.60
N MET A 318 10.65 13.67 16.62
CA MET A 318 9.60 14.30 17.42
C MET A 318 9.94 14.34 18.90
N MET A 319 10.53 13.29 19.45
CA MET A 319 10.96 13.25 20.85
C MET A 319 12.09 14.25 21.12
N LEU A 320 13.08 14.36 20.24
CA LEU A 320 14.14 15.35 20.36
C LEU A 320 13.59 16.78 20.30
N ALA A 321 12.70 17.08 19.36
CA ALA A 321 12.02 18.36 19.26
C ALA A 321 11.24 18.69 20.54
N GLN A 322 10.49 17.71 21.10
CA GLN A 322 9.78 17.88 22.37
C GLN A 322 10.72 18.13 23.55
N MET A 323 11.90 17.51 23.58
CA MET A 323 12.89 17.78 24.64
C MET A 323 13.38 19.24 24.59
N VAL A 324 13.56 19.79 23.39
CA VAL A 324 13.93 21.22 23.22
C VAL A 324 12.76 22.11 23.64
N GLU A 325 11.53 21.75 23.25
CA GLU A 325 10.31 22.45 23.64
C GLU A 325 10.10 22.47 25.16
N LEU A 326 10.36 21.35 25.85
CA LEU A 326 10.27 21.27 27.33
C LEU A 326 11.27 22.22 28.03
N ARG A 327 12.40 22.53 27.39
CA ARG A 327 13.37 23.48 27.90
C ARG A 327 12.86 24.94 27.79
N ASP A 328 12.02 25.22 26.82
CA ASP A 328 11.39 26.53 26.56
C ASP A 328 10.12 26.74 27.41
N GLU A 329 9.86 26.09 28.51
CA GLU A 329 8.70 26.22 29.45
C GLU A 329 7.30 26.49 28.77
N TYR A 330 7.27 26.43 27.44
CA TYR A 330 6.33 27.18 26.66
C TYR A 330 5.02 26.48 26.37
N THR A 331 4.99 25.22 26.06
CA THR A 331 3.75 24.74 25.45
C THR A 331 3.82 23.23 25.22
N GLY A 332 3.24 22.47 26.08
CA GLY A 332 3.00 21.06 25.69
C GLY A 332 2.21 21.00 24.39
N GLY A 333 2.84 20.52 23.31
CA GLY A 333 2.21 20.25 22.04
C GLY A 333 2.33 21.30 20.93
N HIS A 334 3.11 22.37 21.10
CA HIS A 334 3.38 23.37 20.06
C HIS A 334 3.89 22.70 18.77
N THR A 335 4.97 21.96 18.89
CA THR A 335 5.57 21.24 17.76
C THR A 335 4.56 20.37 17.00
N GLN A 336 3.66 19.68 17.71
CA GLN A 336 2.63 18.84 17.08
C GLN A 336 1.59 19.69 16.36
N ARG A 337 1.10 20.75 16.99
CA ARG A 337 0.09 21.64 16.40
C ARG A 337 0.61 22.33 15.16
N VAL A 338 1.82 22.95 15.22
CA VAL A 338 2.44 23.62 14.07
C VAL A 338 2.67 22.65 12.92
N THR A 339 3.14 21.43 13.20
CA THR A 339 3.31 20.40 12.16
C THR A 339 1.98 20.04 11.51
N HIS A 340 0.93 19.90 12.30
CA HIS A 340 -0.40 19.57 11.77
C HIS A 340 -0.96 20.71 10.91
N TYR A 341 -0.90 21.96 11.38
CA TYR A 341 -1.35 23.13 10.63
C TYR A 341 -0.58 23.31 9.33
N ALA A 342 0.75 23.19 9.37
CA ALA A 342 1.59 23.28 8.18
C ALA A 342 1.28 22.17 7.16
N THR A 343 0.99 20.94 7.63
CA THR A 343 0.59 19.82 6.78
C THR A 343 -0.77 20.06 6.12
N LEU A 344 -1.77 20.56 6.87
CA LEU A 344 -3.08 20.91 6.31
C LEU A 344 -2.94 22.02 5.25
N LEU A 345 -2.15 23.05 5.54
CA LEU A 345 -1.90 24.13 4.58
C LEU A 345 -1.19 23.66 3.32
N ALA A 346 -0.15 22.84 3.45
CA ALA A 346 0.56 22.27 2.31
C ALA A 346 -0.36 21.41 1.43
N THR A 347 -1.23 20.61 2.04
CA THR A 347 -2.22 19.80 1.34
C THR A 347 -3.21 20.70 0.58
N HIS A 348 -3.70 21.76 1.20
CA HIS A 348 -4.60 22.73 0.57
C HIS A 348 -3.94 23.45 -0.61
N LEU A 349 -2.66 23.79 -0.50
CA LEU A 349 -1.85 24.41 -1.55
C LEU A 349 -1.40 23.40 -2.63
N GLN A 350 -1.87 22.15 -2.58
CA GLN A 350 -1.54 21.09 -3.53
C GLN A 350 -0.02 20.83 -3.68
N CYS A 351 0.71 20.94 -2.58
CA CYS A 351 2.11 20.53 -2.52
C CYS A 351 2.23 19.04 -2.86
N SER A 352 3.36 18.63 -3.43
CA SER A 352 3.64 17.22 -3.69
C SER A 352 3.76 16.42 -2.39
N GLU A 353 3.51 15.11 -2.44
CA GLU A 353 3.68 14.22 -1.28
C GLU A 353 5.10 14.32 -0.69
N GLU A 354 6.11 14.51 -1.54
CA GLU A 354 7.49 14.74 -1.10
C GLU A 354 7.62 16.03 -0.28
N GLN A 355 7.02 17.13 -0.74
CA GLN A 355 7.02 18.42 -0.03
C GLN A 355 6.26 18.33 1.30
N ILE A 356 5.12 17.61 1.32
CA ILE A 356 4.34 17.36 2.55
C ILE A 356 5.17 16.57 3.55
N GLU A 357 5.91 15.55 3.08
CA GLU A 357 6.78 14.77 3.95
C GLU A 357 7.94 15.60 4.52
N LEU A 358 8.53 16.49 3.72
CA LEU A 358 9.54 17.43 4.20
C LEU A 358 9.00 18.36 5.29
N ILE A 359 7.75 18.78 5.21
CA ILE A 359 7.07 19.54 6.26
C ILE A 359 6.90 18.68 7.52
N ARG A 360 6.48 17.43 7.40
CA ARG A 360 6.32 16.52 8.55
C ARG A 360 7.62 16.26 9.30
N VAL A 361 8.76 16.28 8.61
CA VAL A 361 10.09 16.09 9.20
C VAL A 361 10.69 17.42 9.68
N GLY A 362 10.58 18.47 8.86
CA GLY A 362 11.27 19.74 9.10
C GLY A 362 10.58 20.63 10.11
N THR A 363 9.23 20.65 10.13
CA THR A 363 8.50 21.48 11.08
C THR A 363 8.79 21.13 12.54
N PRO A 364 8.85 19.85 12.95
CA PRO A 364 9.26 19.52 14.32
C PRO A 364 10.63 20.07 14.72
N LEU A 365 11.53 20.18 13.75
CA LEU A 365 12.93 20.60 13.99
C LEU A 365 13.18 22.09 13.78
N HIS A 366 12.16 22.89 13.40
CA HIS A 366 12.37 24.31 13.07
C HIS A 366 13.09 25.09 14.18
N ASP A 367 12.79 24.75 15.41
CA ASP A 367 13.31 25.40 16.62
C ASP A 367 14.45 24.63 17.32
N ILE A 368 15.02 23.59 16.71
CA ILE A 368 16.05 22.73 17.34
C ILE A 368 17.28 23.54 17.82
N GLY A 369 17.61 24.62 17.13
CA GLY A 369 18.73 25.49 17.47
C GLY A 369 18.56 26.24 18.79
N LYS A 370 17.37 26.30 19.38
CA LYS A 370 17.15 26.85 20.73
C LYS A 370 17.95 26.09 21.79
N ILE A 371 18.40 24.87 21.50
CA ILE A 371 19.32 24.15 22.40
C ILE A 371 20.62 24.89 22.66
N GLY A 372 21.08 25.72 21.71
CA GLY A 372 22.27 26.54 21.81
C GLY A 372 22.05 27.91 22.49
N ILE A 373 20.81 28.27 22.81
CA ILE A 373 20.49 29.56 23.44
C ILE A 373 20.58 29.40 24.96
N ALA A 374 21.20 30.36 25.64
CA ALA A 374 21.33 30.35 27.10
C ALA A 374 19.97 30.52 27.79
N ASP A 375 19.76 29.83 28.92
CA ASP A 375 18.47 29.83 29.63
C ASP A 375 18.04 31.21 30.11
N GLU A 376 19.00 32.10 30.43
CA GLU A 376 18.72 33.47 30.84
C GLU A 376 18.04 34.28 29.73
N ILE A 377 18.28 33.92 28.46
CA ILE A 377 17.65 34.57 27.30
C ILE A 377 16.38 33.79 26.91
N LEU A 378 16.48 32.47 26.82
CA LEU A 378 15.38 31.62 26.38
C LEU A 378 14.17 31.72 27.30
N ARG A 379 14.40 31.78 28.60
CA ARG A 379 13.38 31.81 29.67
C ARG A 379 13.19 33.20 30.30
N ALA A 380 13.67 34.25 29.66
CA ALA A 380 13.55 35.59 30.22
C ALA A 380 12.09 36.00 30.49
N PRO A 381 11.66 36.32 31.73
CA PRO A 381 10.25 36.64 32.04
C PRO A 381 9.86 38.06 31.64
N ARG A 382 10.54 38.64 30.64
CA ARG A 382 10.38 39.97 30.11
C ARG A 382 10.65 40.01 28.63
N ARG A 383 10.33 41.12 27.99
CA ARG A 383 10.78 41.36 26.62
C ARG A 383 12.31 41.36 26.55
N LEU A 384 12.86 40.69 25.54
CA LEU A 384 14.28 40.65 25.27
C LEU A 384 14.76 42.04 24.86
N THR A 385 15.96 42.41 25.32
CA THR A 385 16.67 43.59 24.79
C THR A 385 17.06 43.32 23.33
N PRO A 386 17.37 44.37 22.53
CA PRO A 386 17.82 44.18 21.15
C PRO A 386 19.04 43.25 21.02
N ALA A 387 19.98 43.28 21.97
CA ALA A 387 21.15 42.40 21.98
C ALA A 387 20.75 40.93 22.26
N GLU A 388 19.89 40.69 23.25
CA GLU A 388 19.38 39.35 23.57
C GLU A 388 18.51 38.80 22.43
N PHE A 389 17.73 39.67 21.79
CA PHE A 389 16.93 39.27 20.63
C PHE A 389 17.82 38.87 19.44
N ALA A 390 18.95 39.58 19.21
CA ALA A 390 19.92 39.19 18.20
C ALA A 390 20.53 37.77 18.49
N ILE A 391 20.76 37.46 19.77
CA ILE A 391 21.20 36.11 20.18
C ILE A 391 20.06 35.10 19.94
N MET A 392 18.83 35.43 20.33
CA MET A 392 17.67 34.54 20.09
C MET A 392 17.52 34.23 18.60
N GLN A 393 17.70 35.20 17.71
CA GLN A 393 17.61 34.99 16.26
C GLN A 393 18.60 33.94 15.74
N THR A 394 19.72 33.71 16.43
CA THR A 394 20.74 32.73 16.00
C THR A 394 20.23 31.28 16.08
N HIS A 395 19.11 30.99 16.76
CA HIS A 395 18.60 29.62 16.79
C HIS A 395 18.32 29.06 15.39
N THR A 396 17.94 29.90 14.42
CA THR A 396 17.68 29.46 13.03
C THR A 396 18.98 29.01 12.34
N THR A 397 20.05 29.73 12.50
CA THR A 397 21.35 29.38 11.91
C THR A 397 22.03 28.25 12.66
N LEU A 398 21.96 28.21 13.99
CA LEU A 398 22.47 27.10 14.81
C LEU A 398 21.72 25.80 14.50
N GLY A 399 20.41 25.88 14.38
CA GLY A 399 19.60 24.72 14.02
C GLY A 399 19.99 24.13 12.67
N ALA A 400 20.15 24.97 11.66
CA ALA A 400 20.60 24.53 10.34
C ALA A 400 22.03 23.94 10.40
N GLU A 401 22.94 24.55 11.17
CA GLU A 401 24.31 24.06 11.36
C GLU A 401 24.32 22.66 12.03
N TYR A 402 23.55 22.46 13.09
CA TYR A 402 23.49 21.18 13.80
C TYR A 402 22.98 20.06 12.90
N LEU A 403 21.99 20.35 12.05
CA LEU A 403 21.41 19.35 11.16
C LEU A 403 22.22 19.13 9.87
N GLN A 404 23.12 20.04 9.51
CA GLN A 404 23.92 19.95 8.29
C GLN A 404 24.84 18.73 8.24
N SER A 405 25.20 18.15 9.40
CA SER A 405 26.02 16.94 9.48
C SER A 405 25.27 15.67 9.08
N ILE A 406 23.95 15.74 8.88
CA ILE A 406 23.06 14.60 8.54
C ILE A 406 22.53 14.81 7.12
N PRO A 407 23.09 14.16 6.10
CA PRO A 407 22.71 14.38 4.70
C PRO A 407 21.22 14.19 4.42
N GLU A 408 20.58 13.23 5.09
CA GLU A 408 19.16 12.93 4.96
C GLU A 408 18.24 14.08 5.39
N LEU A 409 18.76 15.02 6.20
CA LEU A 409 18.03 16.20 6.66
C LEU A 409 18.34 17.48 5.83
N HIS A 410 19.24 17.41 4.85
CA HIS A 410 19.52 18.59 4.01
C HIS A 410 18.28 19.20 3.35
N PRO A 411 17.31 18.42 2.84
CA PRO A 411 16.13 19.00 2.21
C PRO A 411 15.24 19.83 3.15
N ILE A 412 15.32 19.63 4.47
CA ILE A 412 14.54 20.40 5.45
C ILE A 412 15.27 21.61 6.03
N LEU A 413 16.57 21.77 5.75
CA LEU A 413 17.35 22.92 6.26
C LEU A 413 16.73 24.28 5.93
N PRO A 414 16.12 24.49 4.74
CA PRO A 414 15.43 25.74 4.44
C PRO A 414 14.26 26.04 5.40
N ILE A 415 13.55 25.03 5.89
CA ILE A 415 12.50 25.22 6.90
C ILE A 415 13.13 25.74 8.19
N VAL A 416 14.14 25.03 8.70
CA VAL A 416 14.81 25.34 9.97
C VAL A 416 15.46 26.72 9.94
N ARG A 417 16.11 27.06 8.82
CA ARG A 417 16.83 28.32 8.69
C ARG A 417 15.93 29.52 8.45
N ASN A 418 14.88 29.37 7.62
CA ASN A 418 14.16 30.48 7.02
C ASN A 418 12.72 30.67 7.49
N HIS A 419 12.21 29.90 8.49
CA HIS A 419 10.83 30.02 8.98
C HIS A 419 10.51 31.38 9.65
N HIS A 420 11.51 32.18 9.98
CA HIS A 420 11.35 33.55 10.48
C HIS A 420 11.64 34.61 9.44
N GLU A 421 11.83 34.25 8.18
CA GLU A 421 11.85 35.22 7.10
C GLU A 421 10.43 35.81 6.91
N ARG A 422 10.41 37.07 6.47
CA ARG A 422 9.19 37.82 6.26
C ARG A 422 9.05 38.17 4.79
N TRP A 423 7.85 38.12 4.28
CA TRP A 423 7.58 38.42 2.88
C TRP A 423 8.09 39.80 2.45
N ASP A 424 8.08 40.77 3.36
CA ASP A 424 8.58 42.13 3.15
C ASP A 424 10.12 42.27 3.20
N GLY A 425 10.88 41.19 3.43
CA GLY A 425 12.34 41.18 3.51
C GLY A 425 12.92 41.75 4.83
N THR A 426 12.07 41.98 5.85
CA THR A 426 12.52 42.47 7.18
C THR A 426 12.74 41.33 8.17
N GLY A 427 12.68 40.07 7.71
CA GLY A 427 12.89 38.86 8.50
C GLY A 427 14.36 38.57 8.81
N TYR A 428 14.62 37.36 9.27
CA TYR A 428 15.96 36.86 9.58
C TYR A 428 16.05 35.34 9.30
N PRO A 429 17.24 34.78 9.10
CA PRO A 429 18.59 35.36 9.23
C PRO A 429 19.11 36.00 7.93
N ASP A 430 18.58 35.60 6.75
CA ASP A 430 19.16 35.96 5.45
C ASP A 430 18.49 37.18 4.81
N ARG A 431 17.40 37.68 5.38
CA ARG A 431 16.59 38.82 4.90
C ARG A 431 16.06 38.60 3.48
N LEU A 432 15.65 37.38 3.22
CA LEU A 432 15.00 37.00 1.96
C LEU A 432 13.64 37.68 1.84
N ALA A 433 13.28 38.06 0.63
CA ALA A 433 12.00 38.70 0.36
C ALA A 433 11.18 37.89 -0.65
N LYS A 434 9.87 37.88 -0.48
CA LYS A 434 8.92 37.27 -1.40
C LYS A 434 9.25 35.81 -1.72
N GLU A 435 9.31 35.46 -3.01
CA GLU A 435 9.56 34.13 -3.51
C GLU A 435 11.01 33.63 -3.30
N GLU A 436 11.92 34.50 -2.91
CA GLU A 436 13.27 34.08 -2.48
C GLU A 436 13.20 33.22 -1.21
N ILE A 437 12.15 33.41 -0.39
CA ILE A 437 11.91 32.58 0.79
C ILE A 437 11.41 31.21 0.31
N PRO A 438 12.04 30.10 0.70
CA PRO A 438 11.61 28.76 0.32
C PRO A 438 10.14 28.52 0.70
N LEU A 439 9.35 27.92 -0.22
CA LEU A 439 7.91 27.72 -0.02
C LEU A 439 7.59 27.02 1.31
N LEU A 440 8.33 25.96 1.65
CA LEU A 440 8.08 25.20 2.87
C LEU A 440 8.32 26.04 4.13
N ALA A 441 9.29 26.96 4.10
CA ALA A 441 9.52 27.92 5.19
C ALA A 441 8.37 28.94 5.29
N ARG A 442 7.83 29.42 4.15
CA ARG A 442 6.65 30.32 4.14
C ARG A 442 5.42 29.68 4.74
N ILE A 443 5.20 28.38 4.45
CA ILE A 443 4.09 27.57 5.00
C ILE A 443 4.24 27.45 6.52
N VAL A 444 5.43 27.07 7.00
CA VAL A 444 5.70 26.89 8.42
C VAL A 444 5.60 28.23 9.17
N ALA A 445 6.05 29.34 8.59
CA ALA A 445 5.98 30.67 9.19
C ALA A 445 4.56 31.11 9.57
N VAL A 446 3.56 30.82 8.72
CA VAL A 446 2.15 31.11 9.02
C VAL A 446 1.63 30.24 10.15
N ALA A 447 1.92 28.93 10.10
CA ALA A 447 1.48 27.97 11.09
C ALA A 447 2.09 28.24 12.48
N ASP A 448 3.39 28.50 12.52
CA ASP A 448 4.12 28.85 13.75
C ASP A 448 3.60 30.14 14.37
N ALA A 449 3.46 31.20 13.58
CA ALA A 449 2.93 32.47 14.06
C ALA A 449 1.51 32.34 14.62
N PHE A 450 0.63 31.54 13.98
CA PHE A 450 -0.73 31.31 14.47
C PHE A 450 -0.70 30.57 15.81
N ASP A 451 0.06 29.49 15.93
CA ASP A 451 0.19 28.77 17.20
C ASP A 451 0.80 29.64 18.29
N ALA A 452 1.79 30.42 17.93
CA ALA A 452 2.41 31.37 18.83
C ALA A 452 1.45 32.45 19.34
N MET A 453 0.44 32.84 18.59
CA MET A 453 -0.61 33.78 19.01
C MET A 453 -1.69 33.13 19.87
N THR A 454 -2.04 31.88 19.60
CA THR A 454 -3.14 31.17 20.26
C THR A 454 -2.72 30.39 21.51
N SER A 455 -1.42 30.20 21.71
CA SER A 455 -0.86 29.48 22.88
C SER A 455 -0.59 30.43 24.05
N ASP A 456 -0.76 29.92 25.28
CA ASP A 456 -0.40 30.65 26.50
C ASP A 456 1.07 30.94 26.54
N ARG A 457 1.46 32.19 26.89
CA ARG A 457 2.84 32.64 26.97
C ARG A 457 3.20 33.20 28.33
N PRO A 458 4.22 32.69 29.06
CA PRO A 458 4.58 33.16 30.39
C PRO A 458 5.02 34.66 30.43
N TYR A 459 5.46 35.20 29.29
CA TYR A 459 5.94 36.61 29.19
C TYR A 459 4.86 37.57 28.71
N HIS A 460 3.71 37.12 28.31
CA HIS A 460 2.62 38.01 27.95
C HIS A 460 1.98 38.57 29.23
N PRO A 461 1.64 39.87 29.30
CA PRO A 461 1.03 40.47 30.50
C PRO A 461 -0.21 39.72 30.97
N GLU A 462 -0.98 39.11 30.05
CA GLU A 462 -2.22 38.38 30.33
C GLU A 462 -2.02 36.86 30.42
N ARG A 463 -0.83 36.33 30.14
CA ARG A 463 -0.47 34.88 30.17
C ARG A 463 -1.36 33.94 29.36
N GLN A 464 -2.40 34.44 28.70
CA GLN A 464 -3.32 33.67 27.90
C GLN A 464 -3.09 33.92 26.42
N GLY A 465 -3.23 32.85 25.61
CA GLY A 465 -3.25 32.98 24.17
C GLY A 465 -4.43 33.81 23.69
N ARG A 466 -4.28 34.45 22.56
CA ARG A 466 -5.35 35.24 21.93
C ARG A 466 -6.46 34.30 21.48
N PRO A 467 -7.72 34.73 21.48
CA PRO A 467 -8.79 33.99 20.83
C PRO A 467 -8.45 33.67 19.37
N PRO A 468 -8.73 32.47 18.87
CA PRO A 468 -8.39 32.09 17.49
C PRO A 468 -8.90 33.07 16.44
N ALA A 469 -10.06 33.68 16.66
CA ALA A 469 -10.61 34.69 15.75
C ALA A 469 -9.70 35.92 15.59
N GLU A 470 -9.07 36.37 16.67
CA GLU A 470 -8.11 37.50 16.65
C GLU A 470 -6.81 37.08 15.96
N ALA A 471 -6.34 35.86 16.19
CA ALA A 471 -5.16 35.34 15.52
C ALA A 471 -5.36 35.22 14.00
N PHE A 472 -6.52 34.75 13.53
CA PHE A 472 -6.87 34.77 12.10
C PHE A 472 -6.94 36.19 11.53
N ALA A 473 -7.52 37.13 12.25
CA ALA A 473 -7.56 38.54 11.82
C ALA A 473 -6.15 39.14 11.71
N GLU A 474 -5.22 38.78 12.61
CA GLU A 474 -3.83 39.17 12.51
C GLU A 474 -3.14 38.55 11.29
N VAL A 475 -3.35 37.25 11.03
CA VAL A 475 -2.82 36.59 9.80
C VAL A 475 -3.30 37.34 8.56
N GLU A 476 -4.59 37.71 8.50
CA GLU A 476 -5.16 38.46 7.39
C GLU A 476 -4.53 39.86 7.25
N ALA A 477 -4.34 40.56 8.35
CA ALA A 477 -3.72 41.92 8.37
C ALA A 477 -2.25 41.92 7.94
N GLN A 478 -1.55 40.80 8.09
CA GLN A 478 -0.13 40.64 7.75
C GLN A 478 0.10 40.03 6.35
N ILE A 479 -0.93 39.81 5.55
CA ILE A 479 -0.83 39.35 4.16
C ILE A 479 0.07 40.35 3.36
N GLY A 480 1.07 39.83 2.67
CA GLY A 480 1.98 40.60 1.83
C GLY A 480 2.99 41.43 2.63
N ARG A 481 3.01 41.30 3.97
CA ARG A 481 3.99 41.90 4.88
C ARG A 481 4.82 40.82 5.57
N GLN A 482 4.26 40.20 6.60
CA GLN A 482 4.91 39.09 7.29
C GLN A 482 4.75 37.82 6.46
N PHE A 483 3.55 37.57 5.95
CA PHE A 483 3.19 36.28 5.31
C PHE A 483 3.07 36.42 3.81
N ASP A 484 3.47 35.32 3.15
CA ASP A 484 3.17 35.07 1.74
C ASP A 484 1.66 35.17 1.51
N PRO A 485 1.21 35.93 0.49
CA PRO A 485 -0.22 36.09 0.21
C PRO A 485 -0.97 34.78 -0.06
N ASP A 486 -0.36 33.82 -0.75
CA ASP A 486 -1.00 32.57 -1.10
C ASP A 486 -1.04 31.61 0.09
N CYS A 487 0.05 31.53 0.87
CA CYS A 487 0.09 30.75 2.11
C CYS A 487 -0.93 31.29 3.13
N ALA A 488 -0.99 32.60 3.35
CA ALA A 488 -1.91 33.19 4.30
C ALA A 488 -3.37 33.03 3.87
N ARG A 489 -3.71 33.27 2.60
CA ARG A 489 -5.08 33.05 2.09
C ARG A 489 -5.47 31.57 2.17
N GLY A 490 -4.55 30.64 1.82
CA GLY A 490 -4.77 29.21 1.96
C GLY A 490 -5.04 28.82 3.42
N PHE A 491 -4.29 29.37 4.37
CA PHE A 491 -4.48 29.13 5.80
C PHE A 491 -5.86 29.62 6.28
N LEU A 492 -6.28 30.81 5.85
CA LEU A 492 -7.60 31.36 6.16
C LEU A 492 -8.74 30.55 5.50
N ALA A 493 -8.52 29.97 4.33
CA ALA A 493 -9.51 29.14 3.66
C ALA A 493 -9.79 27.82 4.42
N ILE A 494 -8.82 27.29 5.16
CA ILE A 494 -8.94 26.05 5.94
C ILE A 494 -9.14 26.31 7.45
N LYS A 495 -9.59 27.49 7.84
CA LYS A 495 -9.74 27.89 9.26
C LYS A 495 -10.53 26.91 10.13
N GLU A 496 -11.56 26.27 9.59
CA GLU A 496 -12.35 25.28 10.31
C GLU A 496 -11.52 24.05 10.66
N GLN A 497 -10.74 23.53 9.71
CA GLN A 497 -9.84 22.40 9.94
C GLN A 497 -8.74 22.75 10.95
N ILE A 498 -8.25 24.01 10.93
CA ILE A 498 -7.26 24.49 11.91
C ILE A 498 -7.89 24.56 13.32
N LEU A 499 -9.14 25.02 13.43
CA LEU A 499 -9.85 25.06 14.72
C LEU A 499 -10.11 23.66 15.28
N ASP A 500 -10.52 22.72 14.44
CA ASP A 500 -10.71 21.32 14.84
C ASP A 500 -9.39 20.73 15.35
N ALA A 501 -8.31 20.93 14.64
CA ALA A 501 -6.98 20.51 15.04
C ALA A 501 -6.50 21.16 16.35
N LEU A 502 -6.79 22.44 16.54
CA LEU A 502 -6.48 23.15 17.79
C LEU A 502 -7.22 22.50 18.98
N HIS A 503 -8.51 22.16 18.83
CA HIS A 503 -9.28 21.52 19.88
C HIS A 503 -8.80 20.08 20.17
N GLU A 504 -8.50 19.31 19.15
CA GLU A 504 -8.04 17.92 19.29
C GLU A 504 -6.65 17.80 19.94
N LEU A 505 -5.73 18.70 19.57
CA LEU A 505 -4.33 18.68 20.00
C LEU A 505 -4.05 19.49 21.27
N THR A 506 -5.05 20.20 21.81
CA THR A 506 -4.91 20.93 23.07
C THR A 506 -5.51 20.10 24.21
N PRO A 507 -4.71 19.62 25.19
CA PRO A 507 -5.25 18.81 26.28
C PRO A 507 -6.32 19.57 27.09
N PRO A 508 -7.42 18.92 27.50
CA PRO A 508 -8.50 19.56 28.29
C PRO A 508 -8.02 20.21 29.60
N GLU A 509 -6.90 19.76 30.14
CA GLU A 509 -6.30 20.30 31.37
C GLU A 509 -5.55 21.62 31.16
N ALA A 510 -5.19 21.98 29.95
CA ALA A 510 -4.55 23.25 29.63
C ALA A 510 -5.55 24.41 29.61
N MET A 511 -6.87 24.13 29.61
CA MET A 511 -7.94 25.12 29.64
C MET A 511 -8.38 25.52 31.07
N SER A 512 -7.70 25.06 32.13
CA SER A 512 -8.04 25.37 33.52
C SER A 512 -6.91 26.06 34.28
N PRO A 513 -7.17 27.23 34.93
CA PRO A 513 -6.11 28.08 35.52
C PRO A 513 -5.46 27.55 36.82
N THR A 514 -5.73 26.34 37.29
CA THR A 514 -5.39 25.93 38.68
C THR A 514 -4.61 24.64 38.82
N SER A 515 -3.79 24.22 37.90
CA SER A 515 -2.96 23.02 38.09
C SER A 515 -1.46 23.32 38.02
N ARG A 516 -0.88 23.83 39.12
CA ARG A 516 0.56 23.73 39.40
C ARG A 516 0.83 22.43 40.13
N ALA A 517 0.92 21.32 39.42
CA ALA A 517 1.55 20.10 39.91
C ALA A 517 2.49 19.60 38.82
N VAL A 518 3.72 19.28 39.21
CA VAL A 518 4.75 18.65 38.38
C VAL A 518 4.09 17.52 37.58
N LYS A 519 3.83 17.75 36.29
CA LYS A 519 3.20 16.75 35.44
C LYS A 519 4.21 15.62 35.21
N ARG A 520 3.92 14.48 35.79
CA ARG A 520 4.53 13.20 35.41
C ARG A 520 4.29 13.02 33.91
N ILE A 521 5.36 12.77 33.17
CA ILE A 521 5.35 12.35 31.77
C ILE A 521 4.26 11.26 31.61
N PRO A 522 3.25 11.43 30.75
CA PRO A 522 2.32 10.35 30.48
C PRO A 522 3.11 9.15 30.01
N SER A 523 2.95 8.01 30.67
CA SER A 523 3.60 6.77 30.29
C SER A 523 3.02 6.28 28.95
N ILE A 524 3.62 6.70 27.85
CA ILE A 524 3.38 6.19 26.49
C ILE A 524 4.09 4.82 26.31
N VAL A 525 4.34 4.11 27.39
CA VAL A 525 4.87 2.75 27.31
C VAL A 525 3.94 1.82 28.09
N LYS A 526 2.80 1.51 27.46
CA LYS A 526 2.14 0.24 27.66
C LYS A 526 2.11 -0.51 26.33
N THR A 527 3.28 -0.87 25.88
CA THR A 527 3.45 -2.01 24.98
C THR A 527 4.75 -2.67 25.44
N THR A 528 4.61 -3.73 26.18
CA THR A 528 5.66 -4.62 26.64
C THR A 528 6.41 -5.18 25.43
N VAL A 529 7.52 -4.54 25.07
CA VAL A 529 8.53 -5.19 24.25
C VAL A 529 9.47 -5.88 25.22
N GLY A 530 9.28 -7.18 25.38
CA GLY A 530 10.24 -8.05 26.05
C GLY A 530 11.55 -8.06 25.26
N LEU A 531 12.50 -7.26 25.69
CA LEU A 531 13.88 -7.40 25.25
C LEU A 531 14.46 -8.66 25.88
N PRO A 532 15.08 -9.57 25.12
CA PRO A 532 15.86 -10.66 25.71
C PRO A 532 17.02 -10.03 26.47
N ARG A 533 17.20 -10.47 27.74
CA ARG A 533 18.35 -10.11 28.56
C ARG A 533 19.63 -10.53 27.83
N ALA A 534 20.39 -9.58 27.36
CA ALA A 534 21.77 -9.81 26.98
C ALA A 534 22.56 -10.07 28.26
N SER A 535 22.99 -11.29 28.45
CA SER A 535 24.00 -11.65 29.46
C SER A 535 25.34 -11.06 29.01
N VAL A 536 25.67 -9.91 29.57
CA VAL A 536 27.03 -9.35 29.44
C VAL A 536 27.91 -10.16 30.42
N LEU A 537 28.70 -11.06 29.87
CA LEU A 537 29.83 -11.65 30.54
C LEU A 537 30.90 -10.56 30.73
N TYR A 538 31.02 -10.04 31.95
CA TYR A 538 32.21 -9.32 32.36
C TYR A 538 33.34 -10.35 32.52
N ALA A 539 34.34 -10.28 31.63
CA ALA A 539 35.62 -10.92 31.85
C ALA A 539 36.35 -10.11 32.94
N GLU A 540 36.59 -10.75 34.09
CA GLU A 540 37.46 -10.24 35.15
C GLU A 540 38.87 -10.11 34.58
N VAL A 541 39.45 -8.92 34.70
CA VAL A 541 40.89 -8.65 34.47
C VAL A 541 41.61 -9.11 35.74
N PRO A 542 42.60 -10.00 35.68
CA PRO A 542 43.37 -10.38 36.88
C PRO A 542 44.23 -9.19 37.36
N GLU A 543 44.11 -8.86 38.63
CA GLU A 543 45.07 -7.98 39.30
C GLU A 543 46.45 -8.66 39.31
N ASP A 544 47.41 -8.01 38.73
CA ASP A 544 48.83 -8.38 38.84
C ASP A 544 49.38 -7.82 40.16
N SER A 545 49.59 -8.74 41.09
CA SER A 545 50.21 -8.44 42.36
C SER A 545 51.73 -8.68 42.26
N GLY A 546 52.49 -7.62 42.42
CA GLY A 546 53.70 -7.84 43.14
C GLY A 546 55.01 -7.46 42.49
N ARG A 547 55.60 -6.49 43.08
CA ARG A 547 56.98 -6.06 43.24
C ARG A 547 57.56 -5.05 42.28
#